data_4a79a5e667b8b6b367865add6c53c5f3
#
_entry.id   4a79a5e667b8b6b367865add6c53c5f3
#
_cell.length_a   1.000
_cell.length_b   1.000
_cell.length_c   1.000
_cell.angle_alpha   90.00
_cell.angle_beta   90.00
_cell.angle_gamma   90.00
#
_symmetry.space_group_name_H-M   'P 1'
#
loop_
_entity.id
_entity.type
_entity.pdbx_description
1 polymer ?
#
loop_
_entity_poly.entity_id
_entity_poly.type
_entity_poly.pdbx_seq_one_letter_code
_entity_poly.pdbx_strand_id
1 'polypeptide(L)'
;MTLEWDRAKNRSNIHKHGFHFAEAEQMFQGFLLVRPDTREDYGEERWIGIGMIHDRCAFVAFTPRPNDTIRIISLRKANREEREAYETAIQDGLGAN
;
A
#
# COMPACT_ATOMS: atom_id res chain seq x y z
N MET A 1 1.17 -5.79 -14.48
CA MET A 1 0.92 -4.59 -13.67
C MET A 1 2.15 -3.70 -13.66
N THR A 2 1.95 -2.42 -13.86
CA THR A 2 3.03 -1.43 -13.88
C THR A 2 2.84 -0.47 -12.72
N LEU A 3 3.91 -0.14 -12.02
CA LEU A 3 3.89 0.90 -10.99
C LEU A 3 4.47 2.19 -11.56
N GLU A 4 3.88 3.31 -11.18
CA GLU A 4 4.41 4.63 -11.49
C GLU A 4 4.38 5.52 -10.26
N TRP A 5 5.15 6.58 -10.26
CA TRP A 5 5.18 7.53 -9.17
C TRP A 5 5.86 8.84 -9.56
N ASP A 6 5.64 9.85 -8.75
CA ASP A 6 6.34 11.12 -8.84
C ASP A 6 7.73 10.98 -8.19
N ARG A 7 8.78 11.36 -8.92
CA ARG A 7 10.17 11.20 -8.45
C ARG A 7 10.47 11.99 -7.17
N ALA A 8 9.96 13.21 -7.09
CA ALA A 8 10.21 14.06 -5.92
C ALA A 8 9.51 13.49 -4.70
N LYS A 9 8.28 12.99 -4.87
CA LYS A 9 7.55 12.33 -3.77
C LYS A 9 8.26 11.06 -3.31
N ASN A 10 8.81 10.29 -4.23
CA ASN A 10 9.57 9.10 -3.87
C ASN A 10 10.80 9.45 -3.04
N ARG A 11 11.57 10.46 -3.45
CA ARG A 11 12.73 10.92 -2.67
C ARG A 11 12.34 11.36 -1.27
N SER A 12 11.26 12.16 -1.17
CA SER A 12 10.74 12.60 0.11
C SER A 12 10.30 11.42 0.98
N ASN A 13 9.65 10.44 0.36
CA ASN A 13 9.17 9.25 1.06
C ASN A 13 10.33 8.41 1.61
N ILE A 14 11.39 8.24 0.83
CA ILE A 14 12.60 7.53 1.28
C ILE A 14 13.19 8.24 2.50
N HIS A 15 13.29 9.56 2.43
CA HIS A 15 13.84 10.35 3.53
C HIS A 15 12.99 10.23 4.80
N LYS A 16 11.67 10.30 4.68
CA LYS A 16 10.74 10.27 5.82
C LYS A 16 10.54 8.88 6.40
N HIS A 17 10.45 7.88 5.55
CA HIS A 17 9.94 6.55 5.93
C HIS A 17 10.90 5.41 5.62
N GLY A 18 11.96 5.67 4.86
CA GLY A 18 12.94 4.64 4.52
C GLY A 18 12.48 3.64 3.47
N PHE A 19 11.38 3.91 2.77
CA PHE A 19 10.88 3.05 1.71
C PHE A 19 10.98 3.74 0.36
N HIS A 20 11.51 3.02 -0.63
CA HIS A 20 11.43 3.38 -2.05
C HIS A 20 10.11 2.87 -2.60
N PHE A 21 9.41 3.67 -3.40
CA PHE A 21 8.10 3.30 -3.92
C PHE A 21 8.12 2.00 -4.74
N ALA A 22 9.23 1.67 -5.37
CA ALA A 22 9.37 0.41 -6.10
C ALA A 22 9.17 -0.81 -5.21
N GLU A 23 9.44 -0.71 -3.91
CA GLU A 23 9.25 -1.82 -2.96
C GLU A 23 7.79 -2.21 -2.80
N ALA A 24 6.85 -1.31 -3.14
CA ALA A 24 5.42 -1.62 -3.08
C ALA A 24 5.03 -2.77 -4.01
N GLU A 25 5.83 -3.07 -5.04
CA GLU A 25 5.57 -4.21 -5.92
C GLU A 25 5.38 -5.51 -5.12
N GLN A 26 6.18 -5.73 -4.09
CA GLN A 26 6.04 -6.91 -3.24
C GLN A 26 4.67 -7.00 -2.57
N MET A 27 4.14 -5.84 -2.15
CA MET A 27 2.83 -5.80 -1.51
C MET A 27 1.73 -6.26 -2.48
N PHE A 28 1.81 -5.85 -3.74
CA PHE A 28 0.82 -6.21 -4.75
C PHE A 28 0.97 -7.64 -5.25
N GLN A 29 2.11 -8.28 -5.02
CA GLN A 29 2.34 -9.67 -5.38
C GLN A 29 1.84 -10.65 -4.32
N GLY A 30 1.66 -10.19 -3.08
CA GLY A 30 1.18 -11.02 -1.98
C GLY A 30 -0.25 -10.67 -1.58
N PHE A 31 -0.66 -11.15 -0.41
CA PHE A 31 -1.96 -10.74 0.14
C PHE A 31 -1.92 -9.26 0.49
N LEU A 32 -2.91 -8.53 0.01
CA LEU A 32 -3.05 -7.10 0.25
C LEU A 32 -4.44 -6.81 0.79
N LEU A 33 -4.51 -6.26 2.00
CA LEU A 33 -5.77 -5.80 2.56
C LEU A 33 -6.05 -4.40 2.00
N VAL A 34 -7.11 -4.26 1.21
CA VAL A 34 -7.39 -3.03 0.46
C VAL A 34 -8.70 -2.41 0.91
N ARG A 35 -8.71 -1.10 1.06
CA ARG A 35 -9.92 -0.33 1.36
C ARG A 35 -9.83 1.04 0.69
N PRO A 36 -11.00 1.70 0.44
CA PRO A 36 -10.99 3.07 -0.06
C PRO A 36 -10.29 4.03 0.92
N ASP A 37 -9.56 5.00 0.40
CA ASP A 37 -8.98 6.06 1.20
C ASP A 37 -9.99 7.21 1.29
N THR A 38 -10.68 7.29 2.42
CA THR A 38 -11.74 8.27 2.67
C THR A 38 -11.30 9.40 3.61
N ARG A 39 -9.98 9.51 3.87
CA ARG A 39 -9.47 10.52 4.80
C ARG A 39 -9.71 11.95 4.32
N GLU A 40 -9.73 12.14 3.00
CA GLU A 40 -9.99 13.44 2.35
C GLU A 40 -10.72 13.22 1.04
N ASP A 41 -11.25 14.32 0.47
CA ASP A 41 -11.74 14.31 -0.92
C ASP A 41 -10.56 14.73 -1.81
N TYR A 42 -9.99 13.76 -2.51
CA TYR A 42 -8.80 13.97 -3.33
C TYR A 42 -9.14 14.36 -4.78
N GLY A 43 -10.42 14.38 -5.14
CA GLY A 43 -10.81 14.59 -6.52
C GLY A 43 -10.46 13.45 -7.46
N GLU A 44 -10.01 12.32 -6.91
CA GLU A 44 -9.67 11.11 -7.65
C GLU A 44 -9.91 9.89 -6.75
N GLU A 45 -10.03 8.73 -7.36
CA GLU A 45 -10.17 7.48 -6.63
C GLU A 45 -8.84 7.11 -5.97
N ARG A 46 -8.85 6.95 -4.65
CA ARG A 46 -7.67 6.55 -3.88
C ARG A 46 -7.98 5.37 -2.98
N TRP A 47 -6.97 4.52 -2.84
CA TRP A 47 -7.05 3.30 -2.06
C TRP A 47 -5.89 3.21 -1.07
N ILE A 48 -6.13 2.45 -0.01
CA ILE A 48 -5.11 2.08 0.97
C ILE A 48 -4.92 0.59 0.88
N GLY A 49 -3.66 0.14 0.84
CA GLY A 49 -3.30 -1.26 0.94
C GLY A 49 -2.39 -1.50 2.14
N ILE A 50 -2.62 -2.59 2.84
CA ILE A 50 -1.74 -3.05 3.92
C ILE A 50 -1.23 -4.42 3.53
N GLY A 51 0.08 -4.59 3.53
CA GLY A 51 0.72 -5.81 3.09
C GLY A 51 2.16 -5.89 3.53
N MET A 52 2.88 -6.88 3.03
CA MET A 52 4.25 -7.14 3.47
C MET A 52 5.28 -6.74 2.44
N ILE A 53 6.34 -6.10 2.90
CA ILE A 53 7.57 -5.89 2.17
C ILE A 53 8.64 -6.65 2.95
N HIS A 54 9.07 -7.80 2.43
CA HIS A 54 9.89 -8.75 3.17
C HIS A 54 9.21 -9.11 4.50
N ASP A 55 9.84 -8.85 5.62
CA ASP A 55 9.30 -9.16 6.95
C ASP A 55 8.63 -7.95 7.63
N ARG A 56 8.42 -6.86 6.89
CA ARG A 56 7.83 -5.64 7.44
C ARG A 56 6.43 -5.41 6.89
N CYS A 57 5.48 -5.17 7.78
CA CYS A 57 4.14 -4.77 7.41
C CYS A 57 4.13 -3.29 7.04
N ALA A 58 3.61 -2.99 5.86
CA ALA A 58 3.63 -1.64 5.30
C ALA A 58 2.23 -1.17 4.89
N PHE A 59 2.10 0.15 4.81
CA PHE A 59 0.90 0.85 4.37
C PHE A 59 1.23 1.57 3.07
N VAL A 60 0.43 1.37 2.04
CA VAL A 60 0.59 2.04 0.76
C VAL A 60 -0.70 2.79 0.41
N ALA A 61 -0.57 4.05 -0.01
CA ALA A 61 -1.66 4.80 -0.62
C ALA A 61 -1.41 4.83 -2.12
N PHE A 62 -2.44 4.53 -2.90
CA PHE A 62 -2.29 4.42 -4.35
C PHE A 62 -3.58 4.78 -5.07
N THR A 63 -3.47 5.03 -6.37
CA THR A 63 -4.62 5.25 -7.24
C THR A 63 -4.47 4.41 -8.51
N PRO A 64 -5.56 3.75 -8.96
CA PRO A 64 -5.51 3.02 -10.23
C PRO A 64 -5.42 4.00 -11.39
N ARG A 65 -4.69 3.59 -12.43
CA ARG A 65 -4.50 4.35 -13.66
C ARG A 65 -4.78 3.44 -14.86
N PRO A 66 -5.00 4.02 -16.05
CA PRO A 66 -5.22 3.22 -17.26
C PRO A 66 -4.07 2.24 -17.54
N ASN A 67 -4.35 1.21 -18.33
CA ASN A 67 -3.36 0.25 -18.84
C ASN A 67 -2.71 -0.60 -17.72
N ASP A 68 -3.53 -1.06 -16.79
CA ASP A 68 -3.07 -1.92 -15.67
C ASP A 68 -1.90 -1.28 -14.91
N THR A 69 -2.01 0.02 -14.66
CA THR A 69 -1.00 0.81 -13.97
C THR A 69 -1.53 1.27 -12.63
N ILE A 70 -0.66 1.27 -11.62
CA ILE A 70 -0.95 1.75 -10.28
C ILE A 70 0.03 2.87 -9.95
N ARG A 71 -0.51 4.04 -9.57
CA ARG A 71 0.32 5.16 -9.15
C ARG A 71 0.47 5.13 -7.63
N ILE A 72 1.71 5.02 -7.18
CA ILE A 72 2.03 5.02 -5.75
C ILE A 72 2.11 6.46 -5.26
N ILE A 73 1.44 6.73 -4.14
CA ILE A 73 1.33 8.09 -3.58
C ILE A 73 2.16 8.21 -2.30
N SER A 74 2.09 7.21 -1.42
CA SER A 74 2.89 7.18 -0.20
C SER A 74 3.09 5.75 0.25
N LEU A 75 4.17 5.51 0.98
CA LEU A 75 4.53 4.17 1.44
C LEU A 75 5.24 4.32 2.79
N ARG A 76 4.72 3.71 3.82
CA ARG A 76 5.27 3.80 5.16
C ARG A 76 5.08 2.50 5.93
N LYS A 77 5.74 2.39 7.06
CA LYS A 77 5.51 1.27 7.97
C LYS A 77 4.06 1.31 8.46
N ALA A 78 3.41 0.16 8.53
CA ALA A 78 2.08 0.05 9.10
C ALA A 78 2.15 0.34 10.61
N ASN A 79 1.14 1.04 11.12
CA ASN A 79 1.00 1.22 12.56
C ASN A 79 0.41 -0.06 13.18
N ARG A 80 0.27 -0.07 14.51
CA ARG A 80 -0.19 -1.26 15.23
C ARG A 80 -1.60 -1.68 14.80
N GLU A 81 -2.53 -0.73 14.70
CA GLU A 81 -3.91 -1.04 14.31
C GLU A 81 -3.98 -1.60 12.89
N GLU A 82 -3.22 -1.03 11.98
CA GLU A 82 -3.15 -1.49 10.59
C GLU A 82 -2.58 -2.90 10.52
N ARG A 83 -1.51 -3.16 11.25
CA ARG A 83 -0.90 -4.49 11.29
C ARG A 83 -1.85 -5.52 11.87
N GLU A 84 -2.56 -5.18 12.96
CA GLU A 84 -3.54 -6.09 13.56
C GLU A 84 -4.70 -6.39 12.60
N ALA A 85 -5.19 -5.37 11.88
CA ALA A 85 -6.22 -5.57 10.86
C ALA A 85 -5.74 -6.50 9.75
N TYR A 86 -4.50 -6.35 9.32
CA TYR A 86 -3.90 -7.22 8.31
C TYR A 86 -3.81 -8.67 8.79
N GLU A 87 -3.30 -8.88 10.01
CA GLU A 87 -3.17 -10.21 10.60
C GLU A 87 -4.54 -10.89 10.77
N THR A 88 -5.54 -10.13 11.21
CA THR A 88 -6.91 -10.63 11.34
C THR A 88 -7.48 -11.04 9.98
N ALA A 89 -7.26 -10.24 8.95
CA ALA A 89 -7.72 -10.53 7.60
C ALA A 89 -7.09 -11.82 7.05
N ILE A 90 -5.82 -12.05 7.32
CA ILE A 90 -5.15 -13.29 6.92
C ILE A 90 -5.76 -14.49 7.65
N GLN A 91 -5.96 -14.39 8.95
CA GLN A 91 -6.54 -15.47 9.75
C GLN A 91 -7.97 -15.79 9.30
N ASP A 92 -8.78 -14.77 9.06
CA ASP A 92 -10.15 -14.95 8.58
C ASP A 92 -10.16 -15.62 7.22
N GLY A 93 -9.27 -15.24 6.32
CA GLY A 93 -9.15 -15.87 5.01
C GLY A 93 -8.74 -17.33 5.09
N LEU A 94 -7.84 -17.68 6.00
CA LEU A 94 -7.41 -19.06 6.23
C LEU A 94 -8.48 -19.85 6.98
N GLY A 95 -9.21 -19.20 7.87
CA GLY A 95 -10.25 -19.84 8.66
C GLY A 95 -11.58 -20.01 7.91
N ALA A 96 -11.74 -19.38 6.76
CA ALA A 96 -12.97 -19.42 5.98
C ALA A 96 -13.16 -20.76 5.23
N ASN A 97 -12.19 -21.60 5.29
CA ASN A 97 -12.24 -22.91 4.70
C ASN A 97 -12.57 -23.95 5.78
#